data_ae0d0dcd1d8aa6b2c2fb02062d6f8ef3
#
_entry.id   ae0d0dcd1d8aa6b2c2fb02062d6f8ef3
#
_cell.length_a   1.000
_cell.length_b   1.000
_cell.length_c   1.000
_cell.angle_alpha   90.00
_cell.angle_beta   90.00
_cell.angle_gamma   90.00
#
_symmetry.space_group_name_H-M   'P 1'
#
loop_
_entity.id
_entity.type
_entity.pdbx_description
1 polymer ?
#
loop_
_entity_poly.entity_id
_entity_poly.type
_entity_poly.pdbx_seq_one_letter_code
_entity_poly.pdbx_strand_id
1 'polypeptide(L)'
;RLVDEQWGLTHPLPAGAAVTNVVLGGVAAEKIVTPGAAPDAALLYLHGGGYVIGSAASHRHLVAALAQAGWMVGYGLDYRRAPEAPFPAAVDDALAAYRALLDSGIAARRIIIAGDSAGGGLTVATALAIKAAGLPQPAGLFAISPWVDLTQSGDSYIEMAEADLICSKDELDRLAGLYCGDDRANPLASPLGGDLTGLAPLLIHVGSDEILLSDALGLAQRAGWAHVPVRLMIAPHMPHVWHFMTTELGTAATAITSAGAWMREHLDA
;
A
#
# COMPACT_ATOMS: atom_id res chain seq x y z
N ARG A 1 -1.81 -7.30 -18.16
CA ARG A 1 -2.54 -6.09 -17.67
C ARG A 1 -4.06 -6.23 -17.79
N LEU A 2 -4.62 -6.65 -18.92
CA LEU A 2 -6.09 -6.81 -19.09
C LEU A 2 -6.70 -7.88 -18.18
N VAL A 3 -5.97 -8.94 -17.83
CA VAL A 3 -6.44 -10.01 -16.93
C VAL A 3 -6.50 -9.51 -15.49
N ASP A 4 -5.52 -8.69 -15.08
CA ASP A 4 -5.42 -8.15 -13.73
C ASP A 4 -6.52 -7.12 -13.44
N GLU A 5 -6.91 -6.31 -14.44
CA GLU A 5 -8.01 -5.35 -14.30
C GLU A 5 -9.37 -6.03 -14.07
N GLN A 6 -9.55 -7.24 -14.61
CA GLN A 6 -10.79 -7.99 -14.42
C GLN A 6 -10.96 -8.50 -12.98
N TRP A 7 -9.90 -8.68 -12.23
CA TRP A 7 -9.96 -9.17 -10.84
C TRP A 7 -10.76 -8.22 -9.94
N GLY A 8 -10.49 -6.93 -10.02
CA GLY A 8 -11.25 -5.92 -9.28
C GLY A 8 -12.71 -5.77 -9.70
N LEU A 9 -13.06 -6.25 -10.92
CA LEU A 9 -14.42 -6.20 -11.45
C LEU A 9 -15.26 -7.42 -11.04
N THR A 10 -14.62 -8.52 -10.62
CA THR A 10 -15.33 -9.77 -10.22
C THR A 10 -15.79 -9.76 -8.77
N HIS A 11 -15.21 -8.90 -7.92
CA HIS A 11 -15.61 -8.78 -6.52
C HIS A 11 -16.64 -7.67 -6.33
N PRO A 12 -17.71 -7.94 -5.57
CA PRO A 12 -18.74 -6.93 -5.34
C PRO A 12 -18.18 -5.78 -4.48
N LEU A 13 -18.59 -4.57 -4.82
CA LEU A 13 -18.35 -3.42 -3.96
C LEU A 13 -19.30 -3.44 -2.76
N PRO A 14 -18.95 -2.81 -1.64
CA PRO A 14 -19.87 -2.57 -0.56
C PRO A 14 -21.16 -1.90 -1.04
N ALA A 15 -22.29 -2.32 -0.50
CA ALA A 15 -23.60 -1.79 -0.89
C ALA A 15 -23.64 -0.26 -0.75
N GLY A 16 -24.10 0.42 -1.80
CA GLY A 16 -24.16 1.89 -1.84
C GLY A 16 -22.83 2.61 -2.12
N ALA A 17 -21.76 1.89 -2.42
CA ALA A 17 -20.52 2.50 -2.84
C ALA A 17 -20.65 3.17 -4.21
N ALA A 18 -20.13 4.39 -4.34
CA ALA A 18 -20.04 5.14 -5.59
C ALA A 18 -18.59 5.29 -6.02
N VAL A 19 -18.30 5.00 -7.28
CA VAL A 19 -16.96 5.15 -7.88
C VAL A 19 -17.00 6.26 -8.94
N THR A 20 -16.02 7.15 -8.89
CA THR A 20 -15.89 8.27 -9.84
C THR A 20 -14.43 8.43 -10.24
N ASN A 21 -14.16 8.56 -11.53
CA ASN A 21 -12.81 8.87 -12.00
C ASN A 21 -12.47 10.32 -11.68
N VAL A 22 -11.29 10.53 -11.12
CA VAL A 22 -10.77 11.85 -10.75
C VAL A 22 -9.31 11.98 -11.16
N VAL A 23 -8.73 13.17 -11.01
CA VAL A 23 -7.31 13.42 -11.21
C VAL A 23 -6.75 14.05 -9.93
N LEU A 24 -5.71 13.43 -9.36
CA LEU A 24 -5.00 13.92 -8.19
C LEU A 24 -3.56 14.30 -8.59
N GLY A 25 -3.22 15.58 -8.51
CA GLY A 25 -1.87 16.05 -8.85
C GLY A 25 -1.42 15.70 -10.27
N GLY A 26 -2.35 15.61 -11.23
CA GLY A 26 -2.07 15.19 -12.61
C GLY A 26 -2.13 13.69 -12.85
N VAL A 27 -2.36 12.88 -11.81
CA VAL A 27 -2.43 11.41 -11.89
C VAL A 27 -3.88 10.94 -11.85
N ALA A 28 -4.24 10.01 -12.73
CA ALA A 28 -5.57 9.40 -12.73
C ALA A 28 -5.82 8.61 -11.44
N ALA A 29 -7.04 8.67 -10.92
CA ALA A 29 -7.43 7.95 -9.71
C ALA A 29 -8.92 7.61 -9.73
N GLU A 30 -9.32 6.61 -8.96
CA GLU A 30 -10.71 6.33 -8.63
C GLU A 30 -11.03 6.86 -7.24
N LYS A 31 -11.99 7.80 -7.18
CA LYS A 31 -12.59 8.22 -5.91
C LYS A 31 -13.74 7.30 -5.56
N ILE A 32 -13.68 6.69 -4.39
CA ILE A 32 -14.66 5.72 -3.89
C ILE A 32 -15.29 6.29 -2.62
N VAL A 33 -16.61 6.45 -2.66
CA VAL A 33 -17.38 6.95 -1.52
C VAL A 33 -18.34 5.85 -1.07
N THR A 34 -18.18 5.39 0.16
CA THR A 34 -19.07 4.41 0.79
C THR A 34 -20.04 5.10 1.76
N PRO A 35 -21.21 4.51 2.07
CA PRO A 35 -22.11 5.07 3.07
C PRO A 35 -21.41 5.31 4.41
N GLY A 36 -21.55 6.52 4.96
CA GLY A 36 -20.93 6.91 6.23
C GLY A 36 -19.49 7.42 6.13
N ALA A 37 -18.92 7.50 4.91
CA ALA A 37 -17.58 8.07 4.71
C ALA A 37 -17.54 9.56 5.12
N ALA A 38 -16.58 9.92 5.97
CA ALA A 38 -16.30 11.31 6.32
C ALA A 38 -15.66 12.04 5.13
N PRO A 39 -16.24 13.13 4.61
CA PRO A 39 -15.77 13.78 3.39
C PRO A 39 -14.40 14.48 3.56
N ASP A 40 -13.98 14.73 4.79
CA ASP A 40 -12.73 15.37 5.16
C ASP A 40 -11.63 14.37 5.55
N ALA A 41 -11.88 13.05 5.41
CA ALA A 41 -10.92 11.98 5.65
C ALA A 41 -10.65 11.19 4.37
N ALA A 42 -9.38 10.94 4.05
CA ALA A 42 -8.96 10.27 2.83
C ALA A 42 -8.08 9.05 3.08
N LEU A 43 -8.35 7.98 2.35
CA LEU A 43 -7.47 6.84 2.16
C LEU A 43 -6.83 6.96 0.78
N LEU A 44 -5.55 7.33 0.69
CA LEU A 44 -4.78 7.25 -0.55
C LEU A 44 -4.21 5.84 -0.68
N TYR A 45 -4.70 5.09 -1.66
CA TYR A 45 -4.32 3.70 -1.86
C TYR A 45 -3.41 3.54 -3.08
N LEU A 46 -2.29 2.87 -2.87
CA LEU A 46 -1.25 2.57 -3.85
C LEU A 46 -1.29 1.07 -4.13
N HIS A 47 -1.72 0.69 -5.32
CA HIS A 47 -1.95 -0.72 -5.66
C HIS A 47 -0.65 -1.53 -5.77
N GLY A 48 -0.75 -2.85 -5.57
CA GLY A 48 0.30 -3.82 -5.82
C GLY A 48 0.52 -4.11 -7.32
N GLY A 49 1.31 -5.15 -7.59
CA GLY A 49 1.61 -5.60 -8.95
C GLY A 49 3.05 -5.34 -9.39
N GLY A 50 4.01 -5.34 -8.45
CA GLY A 50 5.46 -5.29 -8.74
C GLY A 50 5.89 -4.04 -9.49
N TYR A 51 5.17 -2.93 -9.37
CA TYR A 51 5.36 -1.67 -10.13
C TYR A 51 5.15 -1.79 -11.65
N VAL A 52 4.68 -2.93 -12.14
CA VAL A 52 4.56 -3.24 -13.59
C VAL A 52 3.12 -3.50 -13.99
N ILE A 53 2.34 -4.18 -13.16
CA ILE A 53 0.94 -4.50 -13.38
C ILE A 53 0.05 -3.86 -12.30
N GLY A 54 -1.24 -4.17 -12.31
CA GLY A 54 -2.21 -3.59 -11.39
C GLY A 54 -2.76 -2.24 -11.86
N SER A 55 -3.80 -1.77 -11.20
CA SER A 55 -4.48 -0.50 -11.46
C SER A 55 -5.41 -0.13 -10.30
N ALA A 56 -5.93 1.10 -10.27
CA ALA A 56 -7.01 1.47 -9.36
C ALA A 56 -8.22 0.54 -9.53
N ALA A 57 -8.55 0.16 -10.78
CA ALA A 57 -9.68 -0.73 -11.08
C ALA A 57 -9.49 -2.15 -10.53
N SER A 58 -8.28 -2.72 -10.61
CA SER A 58 -7.99 -4.08 -10.10
C SER A 58 -8.10 -4.16 -8.57
N HIS A 59 -7.84 -3.05 -7.85
CA HIS A 59 -7.85 -3.00 -6.39
C HIS A 59 -9.11 -2.33 -5.80
N ARG A 60 -10.03 -1.91 -6.67
CA ARG A 60 -11.23 -1.14 -6.32
C ARG A 60 -12.02 -1.71 -5.14
N HIS A 61 -12.27 -3.03 -5.13
CA HIS A 61 -13.04 -3.69 -4.07
C HIS A 61 -12.31 -3.64 -2.72
N LEU A 62 -10.98 -3.84 -2.71
CA LEU A 62 -10.16 -3.76 -1.50
C LEU A 62 -10.10 -2.32 -0.97
N VAL A 63 -9.91 -1.33 -1.87
CA VAL A 63 -9.95 0.09 -1.50
C VAL A 63 -11.30 0.46 -0.92
N ALA A 64 -12.41 0.00 -1.53
CA ALA A 64 -13.75 0.25 -1.03
C ALA A 64 -13.98 -0.36 0.36
N ALA A 65 -13.53 -1.60 0.58
CA ALA A 65 -13.67 -2.29 1.86
C ALA A 65 -12.87 -1.58 2.98
N LEU A 66 -11.62 -1.19 2.69
CA LEU A 66 -10.76 -0.43 3.62
C LEU A 66 -11.32 0.97 3.92
N ALA A 67 -11.73 1.70 2.88
CA ALA A 67 -12.32 3.03 3.02
C ALA A 67 -13.60 2.98 3.87
N GLN A 68 -14.47 1.98 3.64
CA GLN A 68 -15.66 1.75 4.45
C GLN A 68 -15.30 1.45 5.91
N ALA A 69 -14.37 0.52 6.14
CA ALA A 69 -13.95 0.16 7.49
C ALA A 69 -13.30 1.34 8.24
N GLY A 70 -12.59 2.22 7.53
CA GLY A 70 -11.97 3.42 8.09
C GLY A 70 -12.87 4.66 8.13
N TRP A 71 -14.09 4.61 7.59
CA TRP A 71 -15.02 5.73 7.44
C TRP A 71 -14.44 6.90 6.64
N MET A 72 -13.69 6.61 5.60
CA MET A 72 -12.98 7.58 4.77
C MET A 72 -13.45 7.54 3.32
N VAL A 73 -13.12 8.58 2.56
CA VAL A 73 -13.19 8.56 1.11
C VAL A 73 -11.94 7.84 0.59
N GLY A 74 -12.12 6.76 -0.19
CA GLY A 74 -11.02 6.05 -0.83
C GLY A 74 -10.58 6.73 -2.13
N TYR A 75 -9.27 6.74 -2.37
CA TYR A 75 -8.66 7.19 -3.62
C TYR A 75 -7.65 6.14 -4.08
N GLY A 76 -8.05 5.27 -5.02
CA GLY A 76 -7.16 4.33 -5.68
C GLY A 76 -6.37 5.05 -6.77
N LEU A 77 -5.05 5.11 -6.66
CA LEU A 77 -4.20 5.86 -7.58
C LEU A 77 -3.74 4.97 -8.74
N ASP A 78 -3.89 5.43 -9.99
CA ASP A 78 -3.30 4.83 -11.19
C ASP A 78 -1.91 5.44 -11.46
N TYR A 79 -0.98 5.20 -10.57
CA TYR A 79 0.39 5.70 -10.73
C TYR A 79 1.07 5.09 -11.96
N ARG A 80 2.03 5.81 -12.55
CA ARG A 80 2.80 5.35 -13.71
C ARG A 80 3.65 4.12 -13.36
N ARG A 81 3.63 3.14 -14.24
CA ARG A 81 4.25 1.83 -14.05
C ARG A 81 5.40 1.59 -15.02
N ALA A 82 6.34 0.78 -14.58
CA ALA A 82 7.39 0.24 -15.44
C ALA A 82 6.80 -0.78 -16.46
N PRO A 83 7.49 -1.06 -17.56
CA PRO A 83 8.73 -0.43 -17.99
C PRO A 83 8.55 0.94 -18.67
N GLU A 84 7.31 1.39 -18.96
CA GLU A 84 7.03 2.63 -19.68
C GLU A 84 7.46 3.87 -18.89
N ALA A 85 7.34 3.80 -17.55
CA ALA A 85 7.76 4.85 -16.63
C ALA A 85 8.45 4.20 -15.42
N PRO A 86 9.76 3.94 -15.51
CA PRO A 86 10.51 3.32 -14.42
C PRO A 86 10.65 4.25 -13.21
N PHE A 87 11.26 3.75 -12.15
CA PHE A 87 11.64 4.54 -10.97
C PHE A 87 12.34 5.86 -11.38
N PRO A 88 12.00 7.00 -10.76
CA PRO A 88 11.11 7.15 -9.58
C PRO A 88 9.65 7.52 -9.91
N ALA A 89 9.14 7.30 -11.12
CA ALA A 89 7.85 7.81 -11.60
C ALA A 89 6.68 7.49 -10.64
N ALA A 90 6.60 6.28 -10.08
CA ALA A 90 5.55 5.89 -9.14
C ALA A 90 5.61 6.70 -7.83
N VAL A 91 6.82 6.99 -7.33
CA VAL A 91 7.03 7.80 -6.11
C VAL A 91 6.61 9.25 -6.37
N ASP A 92 6.99 9.81 -7.53
CA ASP A 92 6.62 11.18 -7.92
C ASP A 92 5.09 11.33 -8.02
N ASP A 93 4.42 10.35 -8.61
CA ASP A 93 2.97 10.33 -8.76
C ASP A 93 2.25 10.25 -7.41
N ALA A 94 2.72 9.36 -6.52
CA ALA A 94 2.15 9.21 -5.19
C ALA A 94 2.34 10.49 -4.35
N LEU A 95 3.51 11.13 -4.42
CA LEU A 95 3.76 12.41 -3.77
C LEU A 95 2.90 13.54 -4.35
N ALA A 96 2.70 13.57 -5.68
CA ALA A 96 1.84 14.56 -6.33
C ALA A 96 0.38 14.38 -5.91
N ALA A 97 -0.12 13.14 -5.83
CA ALA A 97 -1.46 12.84 -5.35
C ALA A 97 -1.66 13.25 -3.89
N TYR A 98 -0.68 12.98 -3.02
CA TYR A 98 -0.72 13.42 -1.62
C TYR A 98 -0.81 14.95 -1.50
N ARG A 99 0.02 15.69 -2.25
CA ARG A 99 -0.05 17.17 -2.30
C ARG A 99 -1.42 17.65 -2.75
N ALA A 100 -2.00 17.03 -3.79
CA ALA A 100 -3.32 17.40 -4.28
C ALA A 100 -4.43 17.20 -3.24
N LEU A 101 -4.33 16.17 -2.39
CA LEU A 101 -5.26 16.00 -1.25
C LEU A 101 -5.10 17.11 -0.22
N LEU A 102 -3.87 17.51 0.10
CA LEU A 102 -3.61 18.65 0.99
C LEU A 102 -4.16 19.97 0.39
N ASP A 103 -3.89 20.21 -0.88
CA ASP A 103 -4.34 21.41 -1.62
C ASP A 103 -5.88 21.47 -1.74
N SER A 104 -6.55 20.32 -1.72
CA SER A 104 -8.02 20.24 -1.68
C SER A 104 -8.62 20.60 -0.31
N GLY A 105 -7.78 20.84 0.70
CA GLY A 105 -8.18 21.22 2.06
C GLY A 105 -8.28 20.05 3.04
N ILE A 106 -7.90 18.83 2.64
CA ILE A 106 -7.85 17.69 3.58
C ILE A 106 -6.58 17.82 4.43
N ALA A 107 -6.75 17.92 5.73
CA ALA A 107 -5.60 18.03 6.64
C ALA A 107 -4.76 16.74 6.64
N ALA A 108 -3.43 16.85 6.74
CA ALA A 108 -2.54 15.69 6.75
C ALA A 108 -2.94 14.63 7.80
N ARG A 109 -3.34 15.08 9.00
CA ARG A 109 -3.84 14.22 10.07
C ARG A 109 -5.19 13.53 9.75
N ARG A 110 -5.78 13.81 8.59
CA ARG A 110 -7.01 13.18 8.07
C ARG A 110 -6.74 12.33 6.83
N ILE A 111 -5.46 12.04 6.54
CA ILE A 111 -5.04 11.20 5.39
C ILE A 111 -4.34 9.96 5.93
N ILE A 112 -4.78 8.80 5.48
CA ILE A 112 -4.04 7.53 5.60
C ILE A 112 -3.49 7.19 4.22
N ILE A 113 -2.23 6.78 4.13
CA ILE A 113 -1.66 6.19 2.92
C ILE A 113 -1.58 4.68 3.13
N ALA A 114 -2.11 3.91 2.20
CA ALA A 114 -2.05 2.45 2.27
C ALA A 114 -1.69 1.85 0.91
N GLY A 115 -1.20 0.61 0.95
CA GLY A 115 -0.93 -0.15 -0.26
C GLY A 115 -0.51 -1.57 0.05
N ASP A 116 -0.55 -2.41 -0.97
CA ASP A 116 -0.21 -3.83 -0.89
C ASP A 116 1.00 -4.17 -1.75
N SER A 117 1.80 -5.14 -1.35
CA SER A 117 2.94 -5.63 -2.14
C SER A 117 3.91 -4.50 -2.52
N ALA A 118 4.16 -4.27 -3.81
CA ALA A 118 4.89 -3.11 -4.32
C ALA A 118 4.26 -1.77 -3.86
N GLY A 119 2.92 -1.69 -3.81
CA GLY A 119 2.20 -0.54 -3.27
C GLY A 119 2.40 -0.35 -1.77
N GLY A 120 2.61 -1.43 -1.02
CA GLY A 120 3.04 -1.39 0.39
C GLY A 120 4.44 -0.78 0.54
N GLY A 121 5.36 -1.16 -0.34
CA GLY A 121 6.68 -0.52 -0.47
C GLY A 121 6.57 0.95 -0.85
N LEU A 122 5.75 1.26 -1.87
CA LEU A 122 5.48 2.63 -2.32
C LEU A 122 4.85 3.50 -1.22
N THR A 123 4.04 2.92 -0.33
CA THR A 123 3.48 3.62 0.84
C THR A 123 4.58 4.18 1.74
N VAL A 124 5.58 3.38 2.06
CA VAL A 124 6.72 3.79 2.88
C VAL A 124 7.64 4.75 2.11
N ALA A 125 7.91 4.47 0.82
CA ALA A 125 8.69 5.37 -0.05
C ALA A 125 8.03 6.75 -0.19
N THR A 126 6.70 6.80 -0.30
CA THR A 126 5.94 8.06 -0.35
C THR A 126 6.10 8.84 0.95
N ALA A 127 6.05 8.19 2.11
CA ALA A 127 6.26 8.85 3.40
C ALA A 127 7.69 9.42 3.53
N LEU A 128 8.71 8.73 3.01
CA LEU A 128 10.08 9.24 2.90
C LEU A 128 10.16 10.46 1.97
N ALA A 129 9.47 10.42 0.81
CA ALA A 129 9.41 11.54 -0.12
C ALA A 129 8.67 12.75 0.46
N ILE A 130 7.57 12.54 1.21
CA ILE A 130 6.85 13.57 1.96
C ILE A 130 7.79 14.24 2.97
N LYS A 131 8.54 13.46 3.75
CA LYS A 131 9.55 13.95 4.70
C LYS A 131 10.61 14.78 4.00
N ALA A 132 11.18 14.27 2.90
CA ALA A 132 12.20 14.98 2.13
C ALA A 132 11.69 16.29 1.51
N ALA A 133 10.39 16.36 1.17
CA ALA A 133 9.74 17.55 0.66
C ALA A 133 9.35 18.57 1.76
N GLY A 134 9.60 18.28 3.03
CA GLY A 134 9.20 19.13 4.16
C GLY A 134 7.69 19.26 4.36
N LEU A 135 6.90 18.33 3.82
CA LEU A 135 5.45 18.30 3.98
C LEU A 135 5.06 17.63 5.30
N PRO A 136 3.89 17.96 5.88
CA PRO A 136 3.40 17.26 7.05
C PRO A 136 3.16 15.78 6.73
N GLN A 137 3.50 14.90 7.68
CA GLN A 137 3.23 13.46 7.56
C GLN A 137 1.73 13.17 7.63
N PRO A 138 1.23 12.09 6.98
CA PRO A 138 -0.16 11.64 7.10
C PRO A 138 -0.47 11.18 8.53
N ALA A 139 -1.74 10.91 8.83
CA ALA A 139 -2.18 10.34 10.11
C ALA A 139 -1.57 8.95 10.38
N GLY A 140 -1.37 8.15 9.33
CA GLY A 140 -0.80 6.82 9.42
C GLY A 140 -0.49 6.20 8.06
N LEU A 141 0.31 5.14 8.11
CA LEU A 141 0.72 4.33 6.96
C LEU A 141 0.22 2.90 7.17
N PHE A 142 -0.39 2.29 6.17
CA PHE A 142 -0.80 0.90 6.23
C PHE A 142 -0.18 0.11 5.07
N ALA A 143 0.76 -0.76 5.39
CA ALA A 143 1.48 -1.60 4.44
C ALA A 143 1.01 -3.06 4.54
N ILE A 144 0.45 -3.59 3.45
CA ILE A 144 -0.06 -4.95 3.34
C ILE A 144 0.94 -5.78 2.56
N SER A 145 1.47 -6.85 3.16
CA SER A 145 2.45 -7.73 2.52
C SER A 145 3.54 -6.95 1.77
N PRO A 146 4.19 -5.94 2.41
CA PRO A 146 4.95 -4.92 1.71
C PRO A 146 6.25 -5.44 1.11
N TRP A 147 6.51 -5.09 -0.16
CA TRP A 147 7.80 -5.30 -0.81
C TRP A 147 8.68 -4.07 -0.61
N VAL A 148 9.55 -4.09 0.40
CA VAL A 148 10.37 -2.95 0.84
C VAL A 148 11.87 -3.13 0.63
N ASP A 149 12.29 -4.31 0.20
CA ASP A 149 13.68 -4.64 -0.16
C ASP A 149 13.76 -5.27 -1.57
N LEU A 150 14.04 -4.45 -2.57
CA LEU A 150 14.17 -4.89 -3.96
C LEU A 150 15.49 -5.64 -4.20
N THR A 151 16.40 -5.67 -3.20
CA THR A 151 17.60 -6.53 -3.23
C THR A 151 17.31 -7.97 -2.82
N GLN A 152 16.14 -8.21 -2.22
CA GLN A 152 15.62 -9.52 -1.81
C GLN A 152 16.60 -10.27 -0.88
N SER A 153 17.11 -9.56 0.12
CA SER A 153 18.15 -10.05 1.02
C SER A 153 17.63 -10.88 2.19
N GLY A 154 16.30 -10.90 2.40
CA GLY A 154 15.67 -11.58 3.54
C GLY A 154 15.63 -13.09 3.39
N ASP A 155 15.67 -13.83 4.52
CA ASP A 155 15.71 -15.30 4.55
C ASP A 155 14.42 -15.93 3.99
N SER A 156 13.25 -15.28 4.17
CA SER A 156 11.95 -15.79 3.70
C SER A 156 11.86 -15.95 2.19
N TYR A 157 12.68 -15.24 1.41
CA TYR A 157 12.78 -15.45 -0.04
C TYR A 157 13.25 -16.88 -0.42
N ILE A 158 13.87 -17.59 0.51
CA ILE A 158 14.30 -18.96 0.36
C ILE A 158 13.42 -19.90 1.19
N GLU A 159 13.20 -19.57 2.47
CA GLU A 159 12.50 -20.45 3.41
C GLU A 159 11.00 -20.60 3.09
N MET A 160 10.37 -19.57 2.53
CA MET A 160 8.93 -19.58 2.18
C MET A 160 8.67 -19.80 0.68
N ALA A 161 9.72 -20.10 -0.12
CA ALA A 161 9.60 -20.23 -1.57
C ALA A 161 8.62 -21.34 -2.03
N GLU A 162 8.48 -22.42 -1.26
CA GLU A 162 7.52 -23.50 -1.57
C GLU A 162 6.12 -23.22 -1.02
N ALA A 163 6.00 -22.37 0.00
CA ALA A 163 4.72 -22.02 0.63
C ALA A 163 4.02 -20.87 -0.07
N ASP A 164 4.77 -19.91 -0.66
CA ASP A 164 4.21 -18.78 -1.37
C ASP A 164 3.70 -19.21 -2.75
N LEU A 165 2.37 -19.22 -2.90
CA LEU A 165 1.69 -19.59 -4.13
C LEU A 165 1.50 -18.43 -5.12
N ILE A 166 1.87 -17.21 -4.72
CA ILE A 166 1.60 -15.98 -5.48
C ILE A 166 2.88 -15.36 -6.02
N CYS A 167 3.92 -15.27 -5.17
CA CYS A 167 5.17 -14.62 -5.50
C CYS A 167 6.33 -15.62 -5.59
N SER A 168 7.25 -15.37 -6.51
CA SER A 168 8.53 -16.06 -6.56
C SER A 168 9.69 -15.06 -6.60
N LYS A 169 10.84 -15.49 -6.05
CA LYS A 169 12.04 -14.64 -6.03
C LYS A 169 12.47 -14.22 -7.43
N ASP A 170 12.44 -15.15 -8.39
CA ASP A 170 12.86 -14.90 -9.78
C ASP A 170 11.93 -13.89 -10.47
N GLU A 171 10.63 -13.98 -10.22
CA GLU A 171 9.71 -13.01 -10.78
C GLU A 171 9.88 -11.62 -10.17
N LEU A 172 10.01 -11.52 -8.85
CA LEU A 172 10.29 -10.25 -8.18
C LEU A 172 11.63 -9.66 -8.62
N ASP A 173 12.65 -10.50 -8.86
CA ASP A 173 13.94 -10.04 -9.40
C ASP A 173 13.79 -9.39 -10.79
N ARG A 174 13.00 -10.04 -11.66
CA ARG A 174 12.68 -9.51 -12.99
C ARG A 174 11.88 -8.20 -12.90
N LEU A 175 10.90 -8.11 -12.01
CA LEU A 175 10.09 -6.91 -11.81
C LEU A 175 10.94 -5.75 -11.25
N ALA A 176 11.83 -6.01 -10.28
CA ALA A 176 12.78 -5.03 -9.76
C ALA A 176 13.69 -4.49 -10.88
N GLY A 177 14.19 -5.37 -11.76
CA GLY A 177 14.98 -4.96 -12.92
C GLY A 177 14.24 -4.04 -13.88
N LEU A 178 12.94 -4.28 -14.11
CA LEU A 178 12.10 -3.41 -14.93
C LEU A 178 11.80 -2.06 -14.26
N TYR A 179 11.65 -2.05 -12.93
CA TYR A 179 11.27 -0.87 -12.16
C TYR A 179 12.43 0.07 -11.92
N CYS A 180 13.55 -0.43 -11.37
CA CYS A 180 14.67 0.42 -10.94
C CYS A 180 16.04 -0.01 -11.49
N GLY A 181 16.10 -1.04 -12.36
CA GLY A 181 17.38 -1.51 -12.90
C GLY A 181 18.36 -1.90 -11.80
N ASP A 182 19.54 -1.29 -11.81
CA ASP A 182 20.60 -1.54 -10.83
C ASP A 182 20.46 -0.68 -9.55
N ASP A 183 19.53 0.28 -9.52
CA ASP A 183 19.36 1.22 -8.39
C ASP A 183 18.46 0.62 -7.26
N ARG A 184 18.58 -0.68 -7.04
CA ARG A 184 17.74 -1.43 -6.10
C ARG A 184 17.93 -1.03 -4.64
N ALA A 185 19.11 -0.53 -4.29
CA ALA A 185 19.45 -0.09 -2.93
C ALA A 185 19.00 1.34 -2.62
N ASN A 186 18.45 2.06 -3.60
CA ASN A 186 17.93 3.42 -3.40
C ASN A 186 16.82 3.42 -2.33
N PRO A 187 16.88 4.28 -1.31
CA PRO A 187 15.88 4.30 -0.24
C PRO A 187 14.44 4.61 -0.68
N LEU A 188 14.24 5.16 -1.88
CA LEU A 188 12.91 5.37 -2.45
C LEU A 188 12.44 4.19 -3.33
N ALA A 189 13.35 3.30 -3.75
CA ALA A 189 13.02 2.03 -4.39
C ALA A 189 12.89 0.90 -3.34
N SER A 190 13.84 0.83 -2.40
CA SER A 190 13.88 -0.12 -1.28
C SER A 190 13.80 0.62 0.05
N PRO A 191 12.59 1.01 0.49
CA PRO A 191 12.44 1.88 1.66
C PRO A 191 12.85 1.22 2.98
N LEU A 192 13.09 -0.07 3.01
CA LEU A 192 13.74 -0.74 4.13
C LEU A 192 15.11 -0.11 4.46
N GLY A 193 15.86 0.36 3.45
CA GLY A 193 17.15 1.07 3.60
C GLY A 193 17.04 2.53 4.02
N GLY A 194 15.84 3.10 4.07
CA GLY A 194 15.61 4.52 4.36
C GLY A 194 15.75 4.92 5.83
N ASP A 195 15.82 6.22 6.08
CA ASP A 195 15.74 6.80 7.42
C ASP A 195 14.26 7.01 7.80
N LEU A 196 13.70 6.08 8.58
CA LEU A 196 12.31 6.08 9.00
C LEU A 196 12.01 7.06 10.15
N THR A 197 13.00 7.74 10.70
CA THR A 197 12.81 8.69 11.83
C THR A 197 11.79 9.77 11.45
N GLY A 198 10.78 9.96 12.29
CA GLY A 198 9.75 10.99 12.12
C GLY A 198 8.66 10.65 11.10
N LEU A 199 8.59 9.43 10.58
CA LEU A 199 7.46 8.96 9.78
C LEU A 199 6.20 8.82 10.66
N ALA A 200 5.04 8.83 10.01
CA ALA A 200 3.75 8.56 10.64
C ALA A 200 3.70 7.15 11.25
N PRO A 201 2.80 6.89 12.22
CA PRO A 201 2.53 5.55 12.74
C PRO A 201 2.28 4.53 11.62
N LEU A 202 2.79 3.31 11.81
CA LEU A 202 2.81 2.28 10.78
C LEU A 202 2.03 1.03 11.23
N LEU A 203 1.05 0.63 10.43
CA LEU A 203 0.39 -0.67 10.49
C LEU A 203 0.99 -1.57 9.40
N ILE A 204 1.36 -2.79 9.74
CA ILE A 204 1.88 -3.80 8.81
C ILE A 204 1.06 -5.07 8.97
N HIS A 205 0.52 -5.59 7.87
CA HIS A 205 -0.06 -6.92 7.83
C HIS A 205 0.73 -7.79 6.85
N VAL A 206 1.01 -9.04 7.21
CA VAL A 206 1.70 -10.02 6.36
C VAL A 206 1.23 -11.44 6.67
N GLY A 207 1.11 -12.29 5.67
CA GLY A 207 0.86 -13.72 5.84
C GLY A 207 2.13 -14.46 6.23
N SER A 208 1.98 -15.59 6.95
CA SER A 208 3.16 -16.41 7.28
C SER A 208 3.72 -17.18 6.09
N ASP A 209 2.89 -17.43 5.07
CA ASP A 209 3.25 -18.25 3.91
C ASP A 209 3.63 -17.35 2.71
N GLU A 210 4.42 -16.30 2.99
CA GLU A 210 4.88 -15.30 2.01
C GLU A 210 6.40 -15.20 1.98
N ILE A 211 6.99 -15.08 0.78
CA ILE A 211 8.42 -14.75 0.63
C ILE A 211 8.74 -13.32 1.10
N LEU A 212 7.75 -12.43 1.20
CA LEU A 212 7.88 -11.05 1.71
C LEU A 212 7.76 -10.95 3.25
N LEU A 213 7.70 -12.08 3.96
CA LEU A 213 7.64 -12.07 5.43
C LEU A 213 8.84 -11.34 6.05
N SER A 214 10.05 -11.57 5.54
CA SER A 214 11.28 -10.89 6.03
C SER A 214 11.24 -9.38 5.80
N ASP A 215 10.64 -8.92 4.70
CA ASP A 215 10.46 -7.50 4.39
C ASP A 215 9.59 -6.83 5.47
N ALA A 216 8.46 -7.44 5.79
CA ALA A 216 7.53 -6.93 6.81
C ALA A 216 8.16 -6.91 8.22
N LEU A 217 8.88 -7.99 8.58
CA LEU A 217 9.61 -8.09 9.85
C LEU A 217 10.73 -7.05 9.95
N GLY A 218 11.53 -6.93 8.90
CA GLY A 218 12.61 -5.95 8.81
C GLY A 218 12.09 -4.51 8.89
N LEU A 219 10.98 -4.22 8.21
CA LEU A 219 10.34 -2.91 8.27
C LEU A 219 9.85 -2.58 9.69
N ALA A 220 9.19 -3.53 10.36
CA ALA A 220 8.73 -3.34 11.75
C ALA A 220 9.91 -3.10 12.71
N GLN A 221 10.99 -3.86 12.56
CA GLN A 221 12.21 -3.72 13.36
C GLN A 221 12.84 -2.33 13.17
N ARG A 222 13.02 -1.89 11.93
CA ARG A 222 13.61 -0.58 11.63
C ARG A 222 12.72 0.58 12.06
N ALA A 223 11.41 0.45 11.93
CA ALA A 223 10.45 1.43 12.45
C ALA A 223 10.58 1.55 13.98
N GLY A 224 10.68 0.42 14.69
CA GLY A 224 10.90 0.42 16.15
C GLY A 224 12.22 1.09 16.54
N TRP A 225 13.32 0.84 15.84
CA TRP A 225 14.61 1.52 16.08
C TRP A 225 14.56 3.04 15.80
N ALA A 226 13.73 3.43 14.81
CA ALA A 226 13.50 4.85 14.48
C ALA A 226 12.46 5.52 15.41
N HIS A 227 11.98 4.84 16.45
CA HIS A 227 10.93 5.31 17.36
C HIS A 227 9.61 5.66 16.68
N VAL A 228 9.32 5.04 15.53
CA VAL A 228 8.03 5.13 14.85
C VAL A 228 7.07 4.14 15.53
N PRO A 229 5.87 4.57 15.95
CA PRO A 229 4.87 3.63 16.45
C PRO A 229 4.52 2.61 15.36
N VAL A 230 4.64 1.32 15.69
CA VAL A 230 4.39 0.23 14.74
C VAL A 230 3.47 -0.82 15.34
N ARG A 231 2.48 -1.27 14.55
CA ARG A 231 1.69 -2.47 14.84
C ARG A 231 1.90 -3.46 13.70
N LEU A 232 2.36 -4.66 14.03
CA LEU A 232 2.57 -5.75 13.08
C LEU A 232 1.57 -6.87 13.35
N MET A 233 0.90 -7.35 12.28
CA MET A 233 0.09 -8.57 12.28
C MET A 233 0.73 -9.57 11.32
N ILE A 234 1.09 -10.74 11.83
CA ILE A 234 1.46 -11.91 11.04
C ILE A 234 0.28 -12.87 11.09
N ALA A 235 -0.35 -13.12 9.95
CA ALA A 235 -1.51 -14.00 9.87
C ALA A 235 -1.06 -15.44 9.53
N PRO A 236 -1.28 -16.44 10.43
CA PRO A 236 -0.85 -17.79 10.19
C PRO A 236 -1.51 -18.40 8.95
N HIS A 237 -0.71 -19.07 8.11
CA HIS A 237 -1.16 -19.76 6.89
C HIS A 237 -1.90 -18.88 5.88
N MET A 238 -1.69 -17.57 5.93
CA MET A 238 -2.28 -16.68 4.92
C MET A 238 -1.26 -16.43 3.79
N PRO A 239 -1.76 -16.44 2.53
CA PRO A 239 -0.96 -16.14 1.37
C PRO A 239 -0.77 -14.62 1.19
N HIS A 240 0.05 -14.25 0.21
CA HIS A 240 0.31 -12.86 -0.17
C HIS A 240 -0.98 -12.09 -0.44
N VAL A 241 -1.15 -10.96 0.25
CA VAL A 241 -2.30 -10.04 0.16
C VAL A 241 -3.66 -10.74 0.30
N TRP A 242 -3.83 -11.66 1.26
CA TRP A 242 -5.09 -12.38 1.50
C TRP A 242 -6.29 -11.45 1.72
N HIS A 243 -6.04 -10.17 1.95
CA HIS A 243 -7.07 -9.12 2.09
C HIS A 243 -7.98 -9.00 0.86
N PHE A 244 -7.55 -9.43 -0.32
CA PHE A 244 -8.40 -9.51 -1.49
C PHE A 244 -9.59 -10.46 -1.33
N MET A 245 -9.46 -11.47 -0.50
CA MET A 245 -10.45 -12.54 -0.32
C MET A 245 -11.48 -12.21 0.77
N THR A 246 -11.99 -10.98 0.78
CA THR A 246 -12.91 -10.50 1.83
C THR A 246 -14.24 -11.26 1.90
N THR A 247 -14.68 -11.83 0.78
CA THR A 247 -15.92 -12.61 0.69
C THR A 247 -15.71 -14.11 0.93
N GLU A 248 -14.48 -14.60 0.74
CA GLU A 248 -14.13 -16.03 0.84
C GLU A 248 -13.52 -16.39 2.19
N LEU A 249 -12.74 -15.48 2.79
CA LEU A 249 -11.98 -15.73 4.02
C LEU A 249 -12.42 -14.82 5.16
N GLY A 250 -12.91 -15.42 6.25
CA GLY A 250 -13.23 -14.69 7.47
C GLY A 250 -12.02 -13.96 8.08
N THR A 251 -10.81 -14.50 7.88
CA THR A 251 -9.54 -13.86 8.28
C THR A 251 -9.29 -12.57 7.53
N ALA A 252 -9.62 -12.49 6.23
CA ALA A 252 -9.50 -11.27 5.44
C ALA A 252 -10.49 -10.19 5.94
N ALA A 253 -11.76 -10.55 6.16
CA ALA A 253 -12.74 -9.63 6.72
C ALA A 253 -12.35 -9.11 8.11
N THR A 254 -11.77 -9.96 8.95
CA THR A 254 -11.23 -9.59 10.27
C THR A 254 -10.04 -8.62 10.13
N ALA A 255 -9.12 -8.89 9.22
CA ALA A 255 -7.97 -8.04 8.97
C ALA A 255 -8.39 -6.63 8.49
N ILE A 256 -9.36 -6.53 7.56
CA ILE A 256 -9.95 -5.27 7.10
C ILE A 256 -10.61 -4.50 8.26
N THR A 257 -11.41 -5.20 9.09
CA THR A 257 -12.08 -4.58 10.23
C THR A 257 -11.07 -4.04 11.25
N SER A 258 -10.02 -4.80 11.55
CA SER A 258 -8.93 -4.40 12.45
C SER A 258 -8.16 -3.20 11.90
N ALA A 259 -7.82 -3.21 10.61
CA ALA A 259 -7.18 -2.08 9.94
C ALA A 259 -8.05 -0.83 9.99
N GLY A 260 -9.36 -0.98 9.72
CA GLY A 260 -10.32 0.12 9.82
C GLY A 260 -10.38 0.75 11.21
N ALA A 261 -10.36 -0.07 12.26
CA ALA A 261 -10.32 0.40 13.64
C ALA A 261 -9.04 1.19 13.93
N TRP A 262 -7.87 0.67 13.49
CA TRP A 262 -6.59 1.35 13.64
C TRP A 262 -6.56 2.68 12.86
N MET A 263 -7.08 2.71 11.64
CA MET A 263 -7.14 3.95 10.84
C MET A 263 -7.97 5.03 11.54
N ARG A 264 -9.16 4.68 12.07
CA ARG A 264 -10.01 5.63 12.81
C ARG A 264 -9.32 6.16 14.08
N GLU A 265 -8.65 5.30 14.84
CA GLU A 265 -7.88 5.68 16.02
C GLU A 265 -6.85 6.80 15.70
N HIS A 266 -6.21 6.75 14.53
CA HIS A 266 -5.18 7.71 14.13
C HIS A 266 -5.72 8.96 13.44
N LEU A 267 -6.94 8.90 12.88
CA LEU A 267 -7.61 10.08 12.32
C LEU A 267 -8.17 11.02 13.38
N ASP A 268 -8.45 10.50 14.58
CA ASP A 268 -9.05 11.23 15.69
C ASP A 268 -7.99 11.71 16.72
N ALA A 269 -6.71 11.38 16.49
CA ALA A 269 -5.59 11.67 17.40
C ALA A 269 -5.04 13.10 17.30
#